data_b4010739457f9f6df1de3db515835bfe
#
_entry.id   b4010739457f9f6df1de3db515835bfe
#
_cell.length_a   1.000
_cell.length_b   1.000
_cell.length_c   1.000
_cell.angle_alpha   90.00
_cell.angle_beta   90.00
_cell.angle_gamma   90.00
#
_symmetry.space_group_name_H-M   'P 1'
#
loop_
_entity.id
_entity.type
_entity.pdbx_description
1 polymer ?
#
loop_
_entity_poly.entity_id
_entity_poly.type
_entity_poly.pdbx_seq_one_letter_code
_entity_poly.pdbx_strand_id
1 'polypeptide(L)'
;PISMAAALAQQNAEALAGIALTQLIRPGAPVIYGGFTTNVDMKSGSPAFGTPEGAWAMAIGAQLARRYNLPYRGSGSMNTSKVPDAQAAYETMWSIWPAVLAHTNFVMHAAGWLEGGLTVSYEKFILDIENLAMFQHFLQGLEISDETLALDMIAEIGPGGHHFGTAHTQARFATEFYQPFTADRLNFETWQDGGSFDAAMRANLLWKELLTQYEPPPIDPGMKEEIEAYVERRERELAGVELYS
;
A
#
# COMPACT_ATOMS: atom_id res chain seq x y z
N PRO A 1 19.21 -16.10 11.80
CA PRO A 1 18.63 -17.34 12.34
C PRO A 1 17.40 -17.76 11.53
N ILE A 2 17.13 -19.07 11.39
CA ILE A 2 16.03 -19.58 10.55
C ILE A 2 14.65 -19.48 11.24
N SER A 3 14.59 -19.47 12.58
CA SER A 3 13.31 -19.30 13.26
C SER A 3 12.89 -17.83 13.34
N MET A 4 11.62 -17.55 13.09
CA MET A 4 11.08 -16.19 13.17
C MET A 4 11.30 -15.53 14.54
N ALA A 5 11.17 -16.29 15.62
CA ALA A 5 11.45 -15.78 16.96
C ALA A 5 12.89 -15.28 17.12
N ALA A 6 13.86 -16.04 16.62
CA ALA A 6 15.27 -15.65 16.70
C ALA A 6 15.58 -14.48 15.73
N ALA A 7 15.00 -14.47 14.53
CA ALA A 7 15.14 -13.36 13.59
C ALA A 7 14.61 -12.04 14.17
N LEU A 8 13.44 -12.10 14.81
CA LEU A 8 12.84 -10.93 15.47
C LEU A 8 13.59 -10.48 16.72
N ALA A 9 14.17 -11.42 17.48
CA ALA A 9 15.03 -11.07 18.61
C ALA A 9 16.31 -10.35 18.15
N GLN A 10 16.90 -10.82 17.04
CA GLN A 10 18.06 -10.16 16.41
C GLN A 10 17.68 -8.78 15.87
N GLN A 11 16.60 -8.67 15.08
CA GLN A 11 16.10 -7.37 14.61
C GLN A 11 15.90 -6.38 15.75
N ASN A 12 15.30 -6.84 16.84
CA ASN A 12 15.08 -5.99 18.01
C ASN A 12 16.39 -5.51 18.65
N ALA A 13 17.38 -6.39 18.78
CA ALA A 13 18.68 -6.02 19.32
C ALA A 13 19.41 -4.99 18.45
N GLU A 14 19.38 -5.18 17.13
CA GLU A 14 19.99 -4.24 16.16
C GLU A 14 19.29 -2.87 16.18
N ALA A 15 17.95 -2.86 16.19
CA ALA A 15 17.18 -1.62 16.29
C ALA A 15 17.47 -0.86 17.58
N LEU A 16 17.50 -1.54 18.71
CA LEU A 16 17.80 -0.94 20.01
C LEU A 16 19.24 -0.42 20.09
N ALA A 17 20.20 -1.12 19.49
CA ALA A 17 21.60 -0.64 19.42
C ALA A 17 21.71 0.68 18.65
N GLY A 18 21.04 0.79 17.48
CA GLY A 18 21.00 2.02 16.70
C GLY A 18 20.29 3.18 17.42
N ILE A 19 19.18 2.88 18.08
CA ILE A 19 18.43 3.85 18.89
C ILE A 19 19.30 4.33 20.07
N ALA A 20 19.94 3.43 20.81
CA ALA A 20 20.80 3.77 21.93
C ALA A 20 21.97 4.65 21.47
N LEU A 21 22.64 4.30 20.37
CA LEU A 21 23.72 5.13 19.79
C LEU A 21 23.22 6.53 19.45
N THR A 22 22.05 6.65 18.82
CA THR A 22 21.43 7.94 18.50
C THR A 22 21.22 8.79 19.76
N GLN A 23 20.71 8.17 20.85
CA GLN A 23 20.47 8.88 22.10
C GLN A 23 21.77 9.23 22.85
N LEU A 24 22.82 8.43 22.72
CA LEU A 24 24.13 8.75 23.30
C LEU A 24 24.76 9.96 22.60
N ILE A 25 24.61 10.07 21.28
CA ILE A 25 25.13 11.20 20.50
C ILE A 25 24.29 12.46 20.76
N ARG A 26 22.98 12.33 20.74
CA ARG A 26 22.04 13.44 20.94
C ARG A 26 20.83 12.97 21.77
N PRO A 27 20.84 13.17 23.07
CA PRO A 27 19.70 12.85 23.93
C PRO A 27 18.41 13.55 23.46
N GLY A 28 17.31 12.80 23.38
CA GLY A 28 16.01 13.30 22.91
C GLY A 28 15.86 13.41 21.41
N ALA A 29 16.82 12.98 20.60
CA ALA A 29 16.65 12.92 19.14
C ALA A 29 15.46 12.02 18.77
N PRO A 30 14.55 12.48 17.87
CA PRO A 30 13.42 11.66 17.43
C PRO A 30 13.92 10.41 16.72
N VAL A 31 13.32 9.26 17.04
CA VAL A 31 13.63 7.98 16.40
C VAL A 31 12.35 7.22 16.04
N ILE A 32 12.43 6.40 15.01
CA ILE A 32 11.37 5.50 14.59
C ILE A 32 11.91 4.08 14.67
N TYR A 33 11.18 3.18 15.33
CA TYR A 33 11.50 1.76 15.31
C TYR A 33 11.14 1.18 13.93
N GLY A 34 12.12 0.69 13.18
CA GLY A 34 11.94 0.11 11.85
C GLY A 34 12.05 -1.41 11.86
N GLY A 35 11.25 -2.10 11.07
CA GLY A 35 11.35 -3.53 10.84
C GLY A 35 11.10 -3.87 9.37
N PHE A 36 11.90 -4.79 8.83
CA PHE A 36 11.74 -5.33 7.48
C PHE A 36 12.09 -6.82 7.43
N THR A 37 11.90 -7.51 8.55
CA THR A 37 12.16 -8.96 8.64
C THR A 37 11.11 -9.71 7.82
N THR A 38 11.58 -10.61 6.97
CA THR A 38 10.78 -11.58 6.23
C THR A 38 11.47 -12.94 6.28
N ASN A 39 10.83 -13.97 5.74
CA ASN A 39 11.44 -15.27 5.55
C ASN A 39 12.16 -15.38 4.20
N VAL A 40 12.88 -16.48 4.02
CA VAL A 40 13.57 -16.82 2.77
C VAL A 40 12.90 -18.07 2.19
N ASP A 41 12.67 -18.10 0.89
CA ASP A 41 12.33 -19.33 0.20
C ASP A 41 13.55 -20.27 0.21
N MET A 42 13.42 -21.40 0.89
CA MET A 42 14.53 -22.33 1.12
C MET A 42 15.00 -23.06 -0.15
N LYS A 43 14.26 -22.96 -1.26
CA LYS A 43 14.63 -23.56 -2.54
C LYS A 43 15.47 -22.63 -3.38
N SER A 44 15.08 -21.38 -3.46
CA SER A 44 15.75 -20.36 -4.30
C SER A 44 16.77 -19.52 -3.53
N GLY A 45 16.68 -19.46 -2.20
CA GLY A 45 17.47 -18.55 -1.38
C GLY A 45 17.00 -17.10 -1.42
N SER A 46 15.91 -16.79 -2.13
CA SER A 46 15.40 -15.44 -2.30
C SER A 46 14.50 -15.02 -1.12
N PRO A 47 14.50 -13.73 -0.74
CA PRO A 47 13.52 -13.22 0.20
C PRO A 47 12.10 -13.47 -0.30
N ALA A 48 11.22 -13.93 0.59
CA ALA A 48 9.82 -14.17 0.28
C ALA A 48 8.95 -13.08 0.91
N PHE A 49 8.10 -12.45 0.11
CA PHE A 49 7.17 -11.41 0.55
C PHE A 49 5.73 -11.86 0.38
N GLY A 50 4.82 -11.23 1.11
CA GLY A 50 3.41 -11.62 1.10
C GLY A 50 3.16 -12.97 1.77
N THR A 51 3.93 -13.31 2.79
CA THR A 51 3.90 -14.58 3.51
C THR A 51 3.34 -14.44 4.91
N PRO A 52 2.83 -15.52 5.53
CA PRO A 52 2.43 -15.51 6.93
C PRO A 52 3.54 -15.08 7.89
N GLU A 53 4.78 -15.47 7.59
CA GLU A 53 5.96 -15.12 8.39
C GLU A 53 6.23 -13.61 8.35
N GLY A 54 6.12 -13.00 7.18
CA GLY A 54 6.19 -11.55 7.02
C GLY A 54 5.08 -10.82 7.78
N ALA A 55 3.85 -11.38 7.77
CA ALA A 55 2.73 -10.87 8.53
C ALA A 55 2.98 -10.91 10.05
N TRP A 56 3.52 -12.02 10.57
CA TRP A 56 3.94 -12.11 11.98
C TRP A 56 5.03 -11.10 12.31
N ALA A 57 6.04 -10.97 11.44
CA ALA A 57 7.13 -10.01 11.66
C ALA A 57 6.61 -8.57 11.77
N MET A 58 5.65 -8.21 10.91
CA MET A 58 4.99 -6.91 10.95
C MET A 58 4.25 -6.68 12.27
N ALA A 59 3.40 -7.62 12.67
CA ALA A 59 2.59 -7.50 13.88
C ALA A 59 3.46 -7.44 15.16
N ILE A 60 4.47 -8.29 15.25
CA ILE A 60 5.37 -8.35 16.40
C ILE A 60 6.27 -7.11 16.44
N GLY A 61 6.81 -6.68 15.30
CA GLY A 61 7.60 -5.44 15.22
C GLY A 61 6.83 -4.22 15.71
N ALA A 62 5.56 -4.09 15.30
CA ALA A 62 4.68 -3.03 15.78
C ALA A 62 4.39 -3.13 17.29
N GLN A 63 4.24 -4.34 17.85
CA GLN A 63 4.09 -4.55 19.30
C GLN A 63 5.34 -4.13 20.06
N LEU A 64 6.54 -4.47 19.56
CA LEU A 64 7.80 -4.07 20.15
C LEU A 64 7.97 -2.55 20.15
N ALA A 65 7.66 -1.88 19.03
CA ALA A 65 7.69 -0.42 18.95
C ALA A 65 6.77 0.23 20.00
N ARG A 66 5.52 -0.27 20.14
CA ARG A 66 4.58 0.21 21.18
C ARG A 66 5.10 -0.03 22.59
N ARG A 67 5.76 -1.17 22.84
CA ARG A 67 6.39 -1.45 24.14
C ARG A 67 7.44 -0.40 24.50
N TYR A 68 8.14 0.14 23.51
CA TYR A 68 9.17 1.18 23.69
C TYR A 68 8.59 2.59 23.57
N ASN A 69 7.29 2.73 23.38
CA ASN A 69 6.61 4.01 23.11
C ASN A 69 7.22 4.77 21.92
N LEU A 70 7.53 4.05 20.87
CA LEU A 70 8.08 4.58 19.62
C LEU A 70 7.10 4.37 18.46
N PRO A 71 7.10 5.27 17.46
CA PRO A 71 6.41 5.02 16.21
C PRO A 71 7.07 3.85 15.48
N TYR A 72 6.25 3.11 14.74
CA TYR A 72 6.70 1.95 13.96
C TYR A 72 6.69 2.25 12.46
N ARG A 73 7.80 1.95 11.80
CA ARG A 73 7.93 1.91 10.36
C ARG A 73 7.91 0.46 9.89
N GLY A 74 6.89 0.11 9.14
CA GLY A 74 6.73 -1.19 8.51
C GLY A 74 6.82 -1.11 6.98
N SER A 75 6.43 -2.20 6.33
CA SER A 75 6.35 -2.32 4.87
C SER A 75 4.91 -2.60 4.44
N GLY A 76 4.60 -2.36 3.18
CA GLY A 76 3.27 -2.53 2.58
C GLY A 76 3.27 -3.58 1.46
N SER A 77 2.87 -3.19 0.27
CA SER A 77 2.54 -4.04 -0.87
C SER A 77 3.71 -4.77 -1.55
N MET A 78 4.69 -5.25 -0.77
CA MET A 78 5.77 -6.09 -1.30
C MET A 78 5.26 -7.47 -1.66
N ASN A 79 5.69 -7.96 -2.82
CA ASN A 79 5.35 -9.31 -3.29
C ASN A 79 6.49 -9.91 -4.13
N THR A 80 6.43 -11.22 -4.40
CA THR A 80 7.43 -11.95 -5.20
C THR A 80 6.98 -12.23 -6.63
N SER A 81 5.71 -11.96 -6.96
CA SER A 81 5.23 -12.08 -8.33
C SER A 81 6.01 -11.16 -9.29
N LYS A 82 6.15 -11.57 -10.55
CA LYS A 82 6.86 -10.85 -11.62
C LYS A 82 5.92 -10.02 -12.48
N VAL A 83 4.62 -10.24 -12.33
CA VAL A 83 3.55 -9.57 -13.08
C VAL A 83 2.39 -9.23 -12.15
N PRO A 84 1.53 -8.25 -12.50
CA PRO A 84 0.36 -7.87 -11.70
C PRO A 84 -0.79 -8.89 -11.86
N ASP A 85 -0.56 -10.11 -11.38
CA ASP A 85 -1.48 -11.24 -11.45
C ASP A 85 -2.16 -11.54 -10.09
N ALA A 86 -2.83 -12.69 -10.01
CA ALA A 86 -3.48 -13.13 -8.79
C ALA A 86 -2.48 -13.33 -7.64
N GLN A 87 -1.24 -13.79 -7.94
CA GLN A 87 -0.19 -13.93 -6.94
C GLN A 87 0.18 -12.56 -6.37
N ALA A 88 0.42 -11.57 -7.21
CA ALA A 88 0.72 -10.21 -6.77
C ALA A 88 -0.40 -9.66 -5.87
N ALA A 89 -1.67 -9.93 -6.21
CA ALA A 89 -2.81 -9.44 -5.44
C ALA A 89 -2.88 -10.06 -4.03
N TYR A 90 -2.78 -11.39 -3.89
CA TYR A 90 -2.87 -11.99 -2.55
C TYR A 90 -1.61 -11.74 -1.72
N GLU A 91 -0.41 -11.71 -2.30
CA GLU A 91 0.82 -11.36 -1.59
C GLU A 91 0.79 -9.90 -1.09
N THR A 92 0.24 -8.98 -1.88
CA THR A 92 -0.02 -7.61 -1.44
C THR A 92 -0.94 -7.57 -0.23
N MET A 93 -2.04 -8.31 -0.26
CA MET A 93 -2.98 -8.35 0.87
C MET A 93 -2.34 -8.94 2.13
N TRP A 94 -1.52 -9.99 2.01
CA TRP A 94 -0.76 -10.55 3.13
C TRP A 94 0.33 -9.62 3.67
N SER A 95 0.74 -8.63 2.90
CA SER A 95 1.71 -7.61 3.32
C SER A 95 1.04 -6.38 3.94
N ILE A 96 0.02 -5.81 3.28
CA ILE A 96 -0.59 -4.54 3.70
C ILE A 96 -1.60 -4.72 4.85
N TRP A 97 -2.39 -5.81 4.82
CA TRP A 97 -3.40 -6.05 5.85
C TRP A 97 -2.82 -6.17 7.26
N PRO A 98 -1.73 -6.93 7.48
CA PRO A 98 -1.04 -6.95 8.77
C PRO A 98 -0.50 -5.58 9.19
N ALA A 99 -0.02 -4.75 8.26
CA ALA A 99 0.47 -3.41 8.55
C ALA A 99 -0.66 -2.50 9.08
N VAL A 100 -1.84 -2.58 8.46
CA VAL A 100 -3.04 -1.85 8.90
C VAL A 100 -3.51 -2.34 10.27
N LEU A 101 -3.67 -3.65 10.46
CA LEU A 101 -4.12 -4.24 11.73
C LEU A 101 -3.12 -4.00 12.88
N ALA A 102 -1.85 -3.95 12.58
CA ALA A 102 -0.81 -3.65 13.56
C ALA A 102 -0.72 -2.17 13.94
N HIS A 103 -1.54 -1.30 13.33
CA HIS A 103 -1.48 0.15 13.50
C HIS A 103 -0.08 0.71 13.21
N THR A 104 0.50 0.31 12.09
CA THR A 104 1.81 0.81 11.64
C THR A 104 1.72 2.31 11.35
N ASN A 105 2.61 3.10 11.94
CA ASN A 105 2.57 4.56 11.82
C ASN A 105 3.09 5.05 10.46
N PHE A 106 4.03 4.33 9.86
CA PHE A 106 4.60 4.65 8.57
C PHE A 106 4.78 3.38 7.74
N VAL A 107 4.00 3.25 6.68
CA VAL A 107 4.02 2.11 5.77
C VAL A 107 4.80 2.48 4.52
N MET A 108 5.99 1.91 4.36
CA MET A 108 6.78 2.04 3.13
C MET A 108 6.35 0.99 2.09
N HIS A 109 6.76 1.20 0.84
CA HIS A 109 6.52 0.27 -0.27
C HIS A 109 5.03 -0.06 -0.46
N ALA A 110 4.15 0.93 -0.26
CA ALA A 110 2.71 0.70 -0.22
C ALA A 110 2.08 0.41 -1.59
N ALA A 111 2.77 0.68 -2.70
CA ALA A 111 2.22 0.46 -4.04
C ALA A 111 3.30 0.21 -5.11
N GLY A 112 2.96 -0.58 -6.14
CA GLY A 112 3.70 -0.70 -7.39
C GLY A 112 4.82 -1.72 -7.43
N TRP A 113 5.18 -2.35 -6.32
CA TRP A 113 6.33 -3.24 -6.23
C TRP A 113 6.03 -4.66 -6.71
N LEU A 114 6.97 -5.22 -7.47
CA LEU A 114 7.01 -6.62 -7.95
C LEU A 114 8.40 -7.21 -7.69
N GLU A 115 8.54 -8.51 -7.86
CA GLU A 115 9.82 -9.25 -7.82
C GLU A 115 10.63 -8.96 -6.55
N GLY A 116 9.99 -9.01 -5.39
CA GLY A 116 10.69 -8.75 -4.12
C GLY A 116 11.23 -7.32 -3.97
N GLY A 117 10.69 -6.36 -4.72
CA GLY A 117 11.12 -4.97 -4.71
C GLY A 117 12.19 -4.62 -5.75
N LEU A 118 12.48 -5.52 -6.69
CA LEU A 118 13.44 -5.27 -7.76
C LEU A 118 12.79 -4.62 -9.00
N THR A 119 11.46 -4.71 -9.11
CA THR A 119 10.72 -4.17 -10.25
C THR A 119 9.55 -3.31 -9.77
N VAL A 120 9.24 -2.27 -10.53
CA VAL A 120 8.05 -1.40 -10.36
C VAL A 120 7.19 -1.52 -11.61
N SER A 121 5.85 -1.65 -11.44
CA SER A 121 4.87 -1.66 -12.52
C SER A 121 3.83 -0.56 -12.31
N TYR A 122 3.53 0.18 -13.36
CA TYR A 122 2.47 1.18 -13.35
C TYR A 122 1.09 0.54 -13.14
N GLU A 123 0.83 -0.60 -13.77
CA GLU A 123 -0.41 -1.36 -13.58
C GLU A 123 -0.56 -1.81 -12.12
N LYS A 124 0.52 -2.37 -11.55
CA LYS A 124 0.55 -2.78 -10.14
C LYS A 124 0.34 -1.60 -9.21
N PHE A 125 0.93 -0.45 -9.52
CA PHE A 125 0.77 0.78 -8.75
C PHE A 125 -0.71 1.21 -8.70
N ILE A 126 -1.40 1.23 -9.83
CA ILE A 126 -2.83 1.56 -9.90
C ILE A 126 -3.69 0.56 -9.12
N LEU A 127 -3.42 -0.74 -9.25
CA LEU A 127 -4.15 -1.78 -8.53
C LEU A 127 -3.94 -1.69 -7.01
N ASP A 128 -2.73 -1.36 -6.57
CA ASP A 128 -2.44 -1.17 -5.16
C ASP A 128 -3.09 0.10 -4.59
N ILE A 129 -3.21 1.18 -5.38
CA ILE A 129 -3.95 2.38 -4.98
C ILE A 129 -5.42 2.06 -4.75
N GLU A 130 -6.05 1.22 -5.59
CA GLU A 130 -7.41 0.74 -5.35
C GLU A 130 -7.52 0.03 -3.99
N ASN A 131 -6.58 -0.89 -3.67
CA ASN A 131 -6.53 -1.55 -2.38
C ASN A 131 -6.39 -0.55 -1.22
N LEU A 132 -5.50 0.43 -1.34
CA LEU A 132 -5.30 1.46 -0.32
C LEU A 132 -6.54 2.33 -0.13
N ALA A 133 -7.25 2.67 -1.20
CA ALA A 133 -8.50 3.41 -1.14
C ALA A 133 -9.61 2.61 -0.44
N MET A 134 -9.70 1.29 -0.70
CA MET A 134 -10.60 0.40 0.04
C MET A 134 -10.25 0.32 1.52
N PHE A 135 -8.96 0.25 1.90
CA PHE A 135 -8.53 0.32 3.29
C PHE A 135 -8.89 1.64 3.94
N GLN A 136 -8.68 2.75 3.25
CA GLN A 136 -9.03 4.08 3.75
C GLN A 136 -10.53 4.17 4.03
N HIS A 137 -11.37 3.68 3.11
CA HIS A 137 -12.82 3.65 3.30
C HIS A 137 -13.21 2.75 4.48
N PHE A 138 -12.64 1.54 4.56
CA PHE A 138 -12.89 0.60 5.66
C PHE A 138 -12.54 1.20 7.04
N LEU A 139 -11.43 1.92 7.13
CA LEU A 139 -10.96 2.53 8.39
C LEU A 139 -11.78 3.75 8.83
N GLN A 140 -12.61 4.33 7.97
CA GLN A 140 -13.57 5.36 8.35
C GLN A 140 -14.65 4.80 9.28
N GLY A 141 -14.91 3.48 9.22
CA GLY A 141 -15.93 2.81 10.00
C GLY A 141 -17.35 3.07 9.47
N LEU A 142 -18.33 2.71 10.28
CA LEU A 142 -19.74 2.92 9.99
C LEU A 142 -20.30 4.05 10.84
N GLU A 143 -21.02 4.96 10.22
CA GLU A 143 -21.87 5.91 10.97
C GLU A 143 -23.09 5.16 11.48
N ILE A 144 -23.31 5.22 12.80
CA ILE A 144 -24.48 4.60 13.45
C ILE A 144 -25.31 5.72 14.06
N SER A 145 -26.46 5.99 13.44
CA SER A 145 -27.46 6.98 13.87
C SER A 145 -28.86 6.44 13.63
N ASP A 146 -29.88 7.09 14.14
CA ASP A 146 -31.28 6.69 13.87
C ASP A 146 -31.58 6.76 12.37
N GLU A 147 -30.98 7.71 11.67
CA GLU A 147 -31.11 7.86 10.23
C GLU A 147 -30.44 6.71 9.45
N THR A 148 -29.22 6.31 9.83
CA THR A 148 -28.51 5.21 9.15
C THR A 148 -29.07 3.84 9.52
N LEU A 149 -29.64 3.67 10.71
CA LEU A 149 -30.33 2.46 11.12
C LEU A 149 -31.68 2.29 10.38
N ALA A 150 -32.33 3.38 10.01
CA ALA A 150 -33.56 3.41 9.22
C ALA A 150 -34.66 2.43 9.70
N LEU A 151 -34.85 2.28 11.03
CA LEU A 151 -35.72 1.27 11.62
C LEU A 151 -37.19 1.47 11.22
N ASP A 152 -37.66 2.73 11.15
CA ASP A 152 -39.03 3.05 10.75
C ASP A 152 -39.31 2.60 9.31
N MET A 153 -38.34 2.82 8.39
CA MET A 153 -38.46 2.37 7.00
C MET A 153 -38.45 0.83 6.92
N ILE A 154 -37.63 0.15 7.71
CA ILE A 154 -37.61 -1.32 7.77
C ILE A 154 -39.00 -1.85 8.23
N ALA A 155 -39.60 -1.21 9.24
CA ALA A 155 -40.91 -1.57 9.74
C ALA A 155 -42.03 -1.28 8.72
N GLU A 156 -41.93 -0.17 7.97
CA GLU A 156 -42.88 0.20 6.92
C GLU A 156 -42.88 -0.81 5.75
N ILE A 157 -41.71 -1.21 5.28
CA ILE A 157 -41.59 -2.15 4.16
C ILE A 157 -41.97 -3.56 4.56
N GLY A 158 -41.60 -3.99 5.76
CA GLY A 158 -41.93 -5.29 6.30
C GLY A 158 -41.25 -6.47 5.59
N PRO A 159 -41.55 -7.70 6.04
CA PRO A 159 -40.95 -8.91 5.48
C PRO A 159 -41.32 -9.16 4.01
N GLY A 160 -40.32 -9.50 3.18
CA GLY A 160 -40.53 -9.84 1.75
C GLY A 160 -40.60 -8.61 0.82
N GLY A 161 -40.61 -7.40 1.35
CA GLY A 161 -40.52 -6.18 0.55
C GLY A 161 -39.10 -5.86 0.10
N HIS A 162 -38.94 -4.83 -0.73
CA HIS A 162 -37.65 -4.33 -1.17
C HIS A 162 -37.52 -2.81 -0.94
N HIS A 163 -36.29 -2.35 -0.73
CA HIS A 163 -36.02 -0.98 -0.31
C HIS A 163 -35.64 -0.02 -1.45
N PHE A 164 -35.54 -0.46 -2.72
CA PHE A 164 -35.04 0.35 -3.84
C PHE A 164 -35.82 1.66 -4.08
N GLY A 165 -37.10 1.69 -3.80
CA GLY A 165 -37.96 2.87 -4.00
C GLY A 165 -38.06 3.80 -2.77
N THR A 166 -37.41 3.48 -1.65
CA THR A 166 -37.52 4.28 -0.45
C THR A 166 -36.74 5.58 -0.51
N ALA A 167 -37.17 6.61 0.20
CA ALA A 167 -36.47 7.88 0.28
C ALA A 167 -35.04 7.71 0.82
N HIS A 168 -34.84 6.82 1.79
CA HIS A 168 -33.53 6.49 2.36
C HIS A 168 -32.57 5.96 1.30
N THR A 169 -32.98 4.98 0.49
CA THR A 169 -32.17 4.43 -0.60
C THR A 169 -31.91 5.48 -1.66
N GLN A 170 -32.92 6.25 -2.06
CA GLN A 170 -32.77 7.28 -3.09
C GLN A 170 -31.79 8.39 -2.70
N ALA A 171 -31.74 8.74 -1.42
CA ALA A 171 -30.80 9.75 -0.91
C ALA A 171 -29.34 9.24 -0.88
N ARG A 172 -29.11 7.92 -0.82
CA ARG A 172 -27.81 7.30 -0.55
C ARG A 172 -27.23 6.44 -1.66
N PHE A 173 -28.01 6.01 -2.65
CA PHE A 173 -27.58 5.00 -3.63
C PHE A 173 -26.30 5.36 -4.38
N ALA A 174 -25.98 6.64 -4.53
CA ALA A 174 -24.79 7.10 -5.24
C ALA A 174 -23.55 7.27 -4.35
N THR A 175 -23.72 7.34 -3.03
CA THR A 175 -22.65 7.74 -2.08
C THR A 175 -22.40 6.74 -0.97
N GLU A 176 -23.35 5.83 -0.69
CA GLU A 176 -23.26 4.92 0.48
C GLU A 176 -22.14 3.89 0.34
N PHE A 177 -21.88 3.43 -0.87
CA PHE A 177 -20.89 2.38 -1.11
C PHE A 177 -19.65 2.91 -1.78
N TYR A 178 -18.51 2.33 -1.41
CA TYR A 178 -17.25 2.58 -2.08
C TYR A 178 -17.36 2.37 -3.60
N GLN A 179 -16.97 3.37 -4.36
CA GLN A 179 -16.95 3.32 -5.82
C GLN A 179 -15.53 2.97 -6.29
N PRO A 180 -15.31 1.76 -6.82
CA PRO A 180 -14.01 1.38 -7.34
C PRO A 180 -13.70 2.12 -8.65
N PHE A 181 -12.42 2.38 -8.90
CA PHE A 181 -11.96 2.97 -10.15
C PHE A 181 -11.29 1.97 -11.09
N THR A 182 -10.89 0.78 -10.59
CA THR A 182 -10.35 -0.30 -11.44
C THR A 182 -11.18 -1.58 -11.42
N ALA A 183 -11.90 -1.87 -10.32
CA ALA A 183 -12.67 -3.11 -10.22
C ALA A 183 -13.93 -3.06 -11.09
N ASP A 184 -14.12 -4.09 -11.91
CA ASP A 184 -15.31 -4.30 -12.73
C ASP A 184 -16.36 -5.10 -11.94
N ARG A 185 -17.60 -4.62 -11.93
CA ARG A 185 -18.79 -5.25 -11.30
C ARG A 185 -19.93 -5.45 -12.30
N LEU A 186 -19.65 -5.34 -13.59
CA LEU A 186 -20.61 -5.58 -14.65
C LEU A 186 -20.96 -7.07 -14.72
N ASN A 187 -22.10 -7.40 -15.34
CA ASN A 187 -22.39 -8.78 -15.68
C ASN A 187 -21.48 -9.28 -16.81
N PHE A 188 -21.41 -10.59 -16.99
CA PHE A 188 -20.49 -11.22 -17.93
C PHE A 188 -20.66 -10.71 -19.37
N GLU A 189 -21.90 -10.60 -19.85
CA GLU A 189 -22.23 -10.18 -21.20
C GLU A 189 -21.76 -8.74 -21.46
N THR A 190 -22.06 -7.82 -20.55
CA THR A 190 -21.63 -6.43 -20.65
C THR A 190 -20.12 -6.28 -20.60
N TRP A 191 -19.44 -7.04 -19.73
CA TRP A 191 -17.98 -7.09 -19.67
C TRP A 191 -17.38 -7.63 -20.98
N GLN A 192 -17.97 -8.69 -21.54
CA GLN A 192 -17.51 -9.27 -22.81
C GLN A 192 -17.68 -8.29 -23.97
N ASP A 193 -18.83 -7.63 -24.08
CA ASP A 193 -19.11 -6.62 -25.09
C ASP A 193 -18.18 -5.40 -24.94
N GLY A 194 -17.78 -5.07 -23.73
CA GLY A 194 -16.82 -4.02 -23.38
C GLY A 194 -15.34 -4.36 -23.69
N GLY A 195 -15.05 -5.56 -24.24
CA GLY A 195 -13.70 -5.96 -24.66
C GLY A 195 -12.99 -6.93 -23.72
N SER A 196 -13.67 -7.49 -22.74
CA SER A 196 -13.15 -8.52 -21.80
C SER A 196 -11.85 -8.11 -21.09
N PHE A 197 -11.74 -6.86 -20.71
CA PHE A 197 -10.53 -6.36 -20.03
C PHE A 197 -10.36 -6.97 -18.66
N ASP A 198 -9.18 -7.54 -18.38
CA ASP A 198 -8.76 -7.91 -17.04
C ASP A 198 -8.31 -6.68 -16.22
N ALA A 199 -7.99 -6.89 -14.96
CA ALA A 199 -7.62 -5.81 -14.05
C ALA A 199 -6.33 -5.09 -14.48
N ALA A 200 -5.34 -5.82 -14.99
CA ALA A 200 -4.08 -5.23 -15.45
C ALA A 200 -4.29 -4.39 -16.71
N MET A 201 -5.14 -4.85 -17.63
CA MET A 201 -5.50 -4.10 -18.84
C MET A 201 -6.23 -2.79 -18.50
N ARG A 202 -7.18 -2.82 -17.56
CA ARG A 202 -7.87 -1.60 -17.09
C ARG A 202 -6.90 -0.63 -16.41
N ALA A 203 -6.01 -1.14 -15.55
CA ALA A 203 -4.97 -0.34 -14.91
C ALA A 203 -4.01 0.29 -15.93
N ASN A 204 -3.68 -0.43 -17.02
CA ASN A 204 -2.84 0.08 -18.11
C ASN A 204 -3.49 1.27 -18.82
N LEU A 205 -4.78 1.20 -19.10
CA LEU A 205 -5.50 2.33 -19.69
C LEU A 205 -5.51 3.53 -18.75
N LEU A 206 -5.80 3.29 -17.48
CA LEU A 206 -5.94 4.36 -16.48
C LEU A 206 -4.63 5.11 -16.23
N TRP A 207 -3.49 4.41 -16.03
CA TRP A 207 -2.25 5.13 -15.78
C TRP A 207 -1.79 5.95 -17.00
N LYS A 208 -2.06 5.47 -18.22
CA LYS A 208 -1.76 6.24 -19.43
C LYS A 208 -2.61 7.51 -19.54
N GLU A 209 -3.89 7.41 -19.19
CA GLU A 209 -4.79 8.57 -19.13
C GLU A 209 -4.29 9.58 -18.10
N LEU A 210 -3.98 9.13 -16.88
CA LEU A 210 -3.46 10.00 -15.81
C LEU A 210 -2.18 10.73 -16.22
N LEU A 211 -1.28 10.08 -16.93
CA LEU A 211 -0.06 10.75 -17.44
C LEU A 211 -0.34 11.81 -18.49
N THR A 212 -1.42 11.67 -19.29
CA THR A 212 -1.80 12.73 -20.27
C THR A 212 -2.35 13.98 -19.59
N GLN A 213 -2.86 13.82 -18.34
CA GLN A 213 -3.43 14.91 -17.55
C GLN A 213 -2.38 15.52 -16.58
N TYR A 214 -1.17 14.98 -16.56
CA TYR A 214 -0.12 15.45 -15.65
C TYR A 214 0.38 16.83 -16.03
N GLU A 215 0.23 17.76 -15.12
CA GLU A 215 0.82 19.09 -15.19
C GLU A 215 1.99 19.17 -14.19
N PRO A 216 3.22 19.50 -14.65
CA PRO A 216 4.34 19.67 -13.74
C PRO A 216 4.04 20.76 -12.69
N PRO A 217 4.37 20.53 -11.40
CA PRO A 217 4.22 21.57 -10.40
C PRO A 217 5.05 22.79 -10.78
N PRO A 218 4.56 24.00 -10.50
CA PRO A 218 5.32 25.21 -10.84
C PRO A 218 6.64 25.25 -10.06
N ILE A 219 7.73 25.49 -10.77
CA ILE A 219 9.05 25.73 -10.21
C ILE A 219 9.53 27.11 -10.68
N ASP A 220 10.25 27.83 -9.82
CA ASP A 220 10.87 29.08 -10.21
C ASP A 220 11.81 28.87 -11.42
N PRO A 221 11.70 29.68 -12.50
CA PRO A 221 12.49 29.48 -13.71
C PRO A 221 14.00 29.51 -13.46
N GLY A 222 14.48 30.40 -12.59
CA GLY A 222 15.92 30.50 -12.26
C GLY A 222 16.41 29.26 -11.53
N MET A 223 15.59 28.72 -10.58
CA MET A 223 15.90 27.47 -9.89
C MET A 223 15.93 26.28 -10.86
N LYS A 224 15.00 26.25 -11.83
CA LYS A 224 14.98 25.20 -12.85
C LYS A 224 16.26 25.23 -13.71
N GLU A 225 16.65 26.41 -14.18
CA GLU A 225 17.89 26.61 -14.97
C GLU A 225 19.15 26.20 -14.19
N GLU A 226 19.21 26.52 -12.90
CA GLU A 226 20.34 26.12 -12.03
C GLU A 226 20.42 24.59 -11.86
N ILE A 227 19.27 23.92 -11.69
CA ILE A 227 19.20 22.45 -11.59
C ILE A 227 19.63 21.82 -12.91
N GLU A 228 19.11 22.28 -14.04
CA GLU A 228 19.46 21.77 -15.36
C GLU A 228 20.95 21.95 -15.66
N ALA A 229 21.50 23.12 -15.39
CA ALA A 229 22.95 23.39 -15.54
C ALA A 229 23.81 22.50 -14.62
N TYR A 230 23.33 22.22 -13.39
CA TYR A 230 24.01 21.29 -12.49
C TYR A 230 24.00 19.87 -13.04
N VAL A 231 22.87 19.38 -13.52
CA VAL A 231 22.74 18.03 -14.09
C VAL A 231 23.66 17.88 -15.30
N GLU A 232 23.58 18.78 -16.28
CA GLU A 232 24.46 18.75 -17.46
C GLU A 232 25.96 18.78 -17.11
N ARG A 233 26.35 19.57 -16.10
CA ARG A 233 27.74 19.59 -15.62
C ARG A 233 28.12 18.22 -15.05
N ARG A 234 27.29 17.63 -14.20
CA ARG A 234 27.56 16.34 -13.59
C ARG A 234 27.61 15.21 -14.61
N GLU A 235 26.73 15.21 -15.60
CA GLU A 235 26.77 14.23 -16.69
C GLU A 235 28.07 14.30 -17.48
N ARG A 236 28.57 15.53 -17.76
CA ARG A 236 29.86 15.71 -18.43
C ARG A 236 31.03 15.26 -17.56
N GLU A 237 31.04 15.59 -16.27
CA GLU A 237 32.07 15.17 -15.32
C GLU A 237 32.15 13.67 -15.12
N LEU A 238 30.99 13.00 -15.20
CA LEU A 238 30.86 11.55 -14.99
C LEU A 238 30.91 10.75 -16.29
N ALA A 239 30.99 11.38 -17.44
CA ALA A 239 31.07 10.71 -18.72
C ALA A 239 32.33 9.81 -18.78
N GLY A 240 32.10 8.48 -18.88
CA GLY A 240 33.17 7.49 -18.90
C GLY A 240 33.75 7.10 -17.54
N VAL A 241 33.19 7.60 -16.44
CA VAL A 241 33.54 7.17 -15.08
C VAL A 241 32.71 5.92 -14.72
N GLU A 242 33.36 4.85 -14.31
CA GLU A 242 32.68 3.68 -13.75
C GLU A 242 32.22 4.04 -12.33
N LEU A 243 30.90 4.19 -12.16
CA LEU A 243 30.30 4.64 -10.91
C LEU A 243 30.12 3.50 -9.88
N TYR A 244 30.25 2.24 -10.32
CA TYR A 244 30.07 1.05 -9.49
C TYR A 244 31.24 0.11 -9.74
N SER A 245 32.14 0.03 -8.80
CA SER A 245 33.25 -0.95 -8.79
C SER A 245 33.11 -1.90 -7.60
#